data_b58dc254406736aceb2824432f10c25f
#
_entry.id   b58dc254406736aceb2824432f10c25f
#
_cell.length_a   1.000
_cell.length_b   1.000
_cell.length_c   1.000
_cell.angle_alpha   90.00
_cell.angle_beta   90.00
_cell.angle_gamma   90.00
#
_symmetry.space_group_name_H-M   'P 1'
#
loop_
_entity.id
_entity.type
_entity.pdbx_description
1 polymer ?
#
loop_
_entity_poly.entity_id
_entity_poly.type
_entity_poly.pdbx_seq_one_letter_code
_entity_poly.pdbx_strand_id
1 'polypeptide(L)'
;MDVTAKIARFVVDTKYETIPSKAIETAKIAVRDCLGVALAGSKEEDAKICAEIARQEDAKEEATVIGQGFRSSALQAAFANGTAAHAMDFDHSFTLMGQPTAPIIPAVFALGESLGASGRQILEAYTTGFEVTGKTRLFAARQQA
;
A
#
# COMPACT_ATOMS: atom_id res chain seq x y z
N MET A 1 22.61 -5.03 -18.37
CA MET A 1 22.30 -4.21 -17.18
C MET A 1 21.39 -5.04 -16.29
N ASP A 2 21.75 -5.20 -15.03
CA ASP A 2 20.99 -5.97 -14.03
C ASP A 2 19.56 -5.45 -13.89
N VAL A 3 18.59 -6.35 -13.80
CA VAL A 3 17.15 -6.03 -13.67
C VAL A 3 16.90 -5.23 -12.38
N THR A 4 17.56 -5.62 -11.30
CA THR A 4 17.48 -4.93 -10.02
C THR A 4 17.92 -3.46 -10.14
N ALA A 5 19.02 -3.21 -10.83
CA ALA A 5 19.51 -1.86 -11.06
C ALA A 5 18.55 -1.01 -11.91
N LYS A 6 17.84 -1.63 -12.87
CA LYS A 6 16.82 -0.94 -13.67
C LYS A 6 15.61 -0.56 -12.83
N ILE A 7 15.12 -1.48 -11.97
CA ILE A 7 14.02 -1.22 -11.05
C ILE A 7 14.39 -0.12 -10.06
N ALA A 8 15.56 -0.22 -9.43
CA ALA A 8 16.03 0.79 -8.49
C ALA A 8 16.11 2.18 -9.12
N ARG A 9 16.66 2.27 -10.33
CA ARG A 9 16.71 3.54 -11.08
C ARG A 9 15.32 4.07 -11.38
N PHE A 10 14.41 3.23 -11.86
CA PHE A 10 13.03 3.62 -12.13
C PHE A 10 12.36 4.19 -10.87
N VAL A 11 12.53 3.54 -9.72
CA VAL A 11 11.97 4.00 -8.43
C VAL A 11 12.52 5.38 -8.04
N VAL A 12 13.84 5.58 -8.16
CA VAL A 12 14.50 6.84 -7.77
C VAL A 12 14.18 7.99 -8.74
N ASP A 13 14.10 7.69 -10.04
CA ASP A 13 13.90 8.69 -11.10
C ASP A 13 12.43 9.08 -11.29
N THR A 14 11.46 8.26 -10.83
CA THR A 14 10.03 8.60 -10.93
C THR A 14 9.72 9.77 -10.02
N LYS A 15 9.11 10.82 -10.59
CA LYS A 15 8.63 12.01 -9.86
C LYS A 15 7.16 12.26 -10.17
N TYR A 16 6.43 12.80 -9.20
CA TYR A 16 5.01 13.10 -9.35
C TYR A 16 4.69 13.82 -10.66
N GLU A 17 5.53 14.77 -11.06
CA GLU A 17 5.38 15.59 -12.26
C GLU A 17 5.54 14.80 -13.57
N THR A 18 6.21 13.64 -13.52
CA THR A 18 6.41 12.77 -14.70
C THR A 18 5.32 11.70 -14.85
N ILE A 19 4.48 11.53 -13.82
CA ILE A 19 3.37 10.57 -13.85
C ILE A 19 2.22 11.16 -14.67
N PRO A 20 1.67 10.41 -15.66
CA PRO A 20 0.54 10.89 -16.44
C PRO A 20 -0.66 11.27 -15.55
N SER A 21 -1.30 12.40 -15.84
CA SER A 21 -2.45 12.90 -15.05
C SER A 21 -3.56 11.87 -14.88
N LYS A 22 -3.85 11.09 -15.92
CA LYS A 22 -4.83 9.99 -15.86
C LYS A 22 -4.43 8.91 -14.85
N ALA A 23 -3.15 8.58 -14.74
CA ALA A 23 -2.66 7.63 -13.75
C ALA A 23 -2.82 8.17 -12.32
N ILE A 24 -2.55 9.46 -12.12
CA ILE A 24 -2.78 10.13 -10.83
C ILE A 24 -4.27 10.11 -10.44
N GLU A 25 -5.18 10.40 -11.37
CA GLU A 25 -6.62 10.34 -11.07
C GLU A 25 -7.08 8.91 -10.74
N THR A 26 -6.58 7.92 -11.46
CA THR A 26 -6.85 6.50 -11.15
C THR A 26 -6.26 6.11 -9.77
N ALA A 27 -5.04 6.56 -9.46
CA ALA A 27 -4.41 6.33 -8.15
C ALA A 27 -5.23 6.92 -7.00
N LYS A 28 -5.79 8.12 -7.16
CA LYS A 28 -6.69 8.72 -6.16
C LYS A 28 -7.94 7.88 -5.92
N ILE A 29 -8.52 7.30 -6.98
CA ILE A 29 -9.66 6.40 -6.86
C ILE A 29 -9.27 5.15 -6.07
N ALA A 30 -8.16 4.50 -6.44
CA ALA A 30 -7.67 3.30 -5.80
C ALA A 30 -7.31 3.52 -4.30
N VAL A 31 -6.69 4.66 -3.98
CA VAL A 31 -6.40 5.05 -2.59
C VAL A 31 -7.69 5.21 -1.79
N ARG A 32 -8.66 5.94 -2.31
CA ARG A 32 -9.93 6.15 -1.63
C ARG A 32 -10.70 4.85 -1.42
N ASP A 33 -10.72 3.99 -2.43
CA ASP A 33 -11.32 2.66 -2.38
C ASP A 33 -10.67 1.80 -1.29
N CYS A 34 -9.35 1.66 -1.32
CA CYS A 34 -8.60 0.87 -0.34
C CYS A 34 -8.80 1.36 1.09
N LEU A 35 -8.81 2.68 1.33
CA LEU A 35 -9.08 3.23 2.66
C LEU A 35 -10.51 2.95 3.13
N GLY A 36 -11.48 3.01 2.22
CA GLY A 36 -12.87 2.66 2.52
C GLY A 36 -13.02 1.19 2.89
N VAL A 37 -12.41 0.29 2.11
CA VAL A 37 -12.43 -1.16 2.36
C VAL A 37 -11.68 -1.49 3.65
N ALA A 38 -10.51 -0.87 3.91
CA ALA A 38 -9.76 -1.05 5.16
C ALA A 38 -10.57 -0.60 6.39
N LEU A 39 -11.29 0.51 6.29
CA LEU A 39 -12.16 0.97 7.38
C LEU A 39 -13.31 -0.01 7.65
N ALA A 40 -13.92 -0.54 6.61
CA ALA A 40 -14.96 -1.56 6.75
C ALA A 40 -14.38 -2.86 7.33
N GLY A 41 -13.31 -3.38 6.73
CA GLY A 41 -12.63 -4.61 7.13
C GLY A 41 -11.93 -4.54 8.49
N SER A 42 -11.70 -3.33 9.03
CA SER A 42 -11.16 -3.18 10.40
C SER A 42 -12.00 -3.80 11.51
N LYS A 43 -13.24 -4.18 11.18
CA LYS A 43 -14.18 -4.85 12.09
C LYS A 43 -14.13 -6.36 11.99
N GLU A 44 -13.47 -6.91 10.99
CA GLU A 44 -13.30 -8.35 10.81
C GLU A 44 -12.34 -8.94 11.85
N GLU A 45 -12.46 -10.22 12.11
CA GLU A 45 -11.74 -10.88 13.21
C GLU A 45 -10.22 -10.88 13.00
N ASP A 46 -9.76 -11.18 11.80
CA ASP A 46 -8.34 -11.17 11.43
C ASP A 46 -7.70 -9.78 11.57
N ALA A 47 -8.41 -8.73 11.16
CA ALA A 47 -7.97 -7.34 11.33
C ALA A 47 -7.88 -6.95 12.81
N LYS A 48 -8.84 -7.39 13.64
CA LYS A 48 -8.82 -7.15 15.10
C LYS A 48 -7.64 -7.86 15.77
N ILE A 49 -7.35 -9.11 15.36
CA ILE A 49 -6.19 -9.85 15.88
C ILE A 49 -4.89 -9.09 15.56
N CYS A 50 -4.70 -8.66 14.31
CA CYS A 50 -3.53 -7.90 13.92
C CYS A 50 -3.42 -6.55 14.65
N ALA A 51 -4.54 -5.86 14.84
CA ALA A 51 -4.57 -4.60 15.60
C ALA A 51 -4.24 -4.82 17.09
N GLU A 52 -4.70 -5.90 17.68
CA GLU A 52 -4.36 -6.23 19.08
C GLU A 52 -2.87 -6.55 19.25
N ILE A 53 -2.27 -7.28 18.30
CA ILE A 53 -0.81 -7.51 18.28
C ILE A 53 -0.07 -6.17 18.23
N ALA A 54 -0.50 -5.27 17.32
CA ALA A 54 0.09 -3.94 17.19
C ALA A 54 -0.05 -3.09 18.47
N ARG A 55 -1.12 -3.29 19.24
CA ARG A 55 -1.35 -2.62 20.52
C ARG A 55 -0.45 -3.16 21.63
N GLN A 56 -0.27 -4.48 21.69
CA GLN A 56 0.52 -5.15 22.72
C GLN A 56 2.02 -4.88 22.60
N GLU A 57 2.50 -4.54 21.40
CA GLU A 57 3.92 -4.20 21.22
C GLU A 57 4.33 -2.86 21.85
N ASP A 58 3.38 -2.02 22.25
CA ASP A 58 3.63 -0.70 22.88
C ASP A 58 4.71 0.12 22.12
N ALA A 59 4.60 0.09 20.81
CA ALA A 59 5.58 0.70 19.92
C ALA A 59 5.35 2.21 19.78
N LYS A 60 6.36 2.92 19.26
CA LYS A 60 6.25 4.35 18.97
C LYS A 60 5.05 4.67 18.08
N GLU A 61 4.26 5.66 18.43
CA GLU A 61 3.05 6.10 17.73
C GLU A 61 3.36 6.85 16.42
N GLU A 62 3.80 6.14 15.40
CA GLU A 62 4.24 6.70 14.11
C GLU A 62 3.15 6.77 13.06
N ALA A 63 2.20 5.80 13.06
CA ALA A 63 1.17 5.68 12.05
C ALA A 63 -0.17 5.20 12.62
N THR A 64 -1.26 5.60 11.98
CA THR A 64 -2.63 5.28 12.37
C THR A 64 -2.98 3.83 12.07
N VAL A 65 -3.55 3.11 13.05
CA VAL A 65 -4.22 1.82 12.84
C VAL A 65 -5.69 2.12 12.51
N ILE A 66 -6.06 1.92 11.24
CA ILE A 66 -7.35 2.34 10.68
C ILE A 66 -8.52 1.67 11.41
N GLY A 67 -9.50 2.48 11.83
CA GLY A 67 -10.72 2.01 12.49
C GLY A 67 -10.55 1.55 13.93
N GLN A 68 -9.33 1.60 14.51
CA GLN A 68 -9.01 1.06 15.83
C GLN A 68 -8.77 2.14 16.91
N GLY A 69 -8.68 3.42 16.52
CA GLY A 69 -8.59 4.54 17.46
C GLY A 69 -7.26 4.70 18.16
N PHE A 70 -6.17 4.08 17.63
CA PHE A 70 -4.82 4.23 18.17
C PHE A 70 -3.76 4.31 17.04
N ARG A 71 -2.54 4.64 17.43
CA ARG A 71 -1.36 4.66 16.56
C ARG A 71 -0.34 3.64 17.04
N SER A 72 0.48 3.13 16.12
CA SER A 72 1.57 2.19 16.40
C SER A 72 2.78 2.51 15.52
N SER A 73 3.82 1.66 15.53
CA SER A 73 4.92 1.81 14.59
C SER A 73 4.42 1.71 13.14
N ALA A 74 5.15 2.33 12.22
CA ALA A 74 4.79 2.29 10.80
C ALA A 74 4.67 0.85 10.28
N LEU A 75 5.53 -0.07 10.77
CA LEU A 75 5.48 -1.48 10.40
C LEU A 75 4.19 -2.16 10.87
N GLN A 76 3.83 -1.99 12.13
CA GLN A 76 2.64 -2.61 12.72
C GLN A 76 1.34 -2.03 12.15
N ALA A 77 1.30 -0.71 11.96
CA ALA A 77 0.17 -0.05 11.32
C ALA A 77 0.01 -0.52 9.85
N ALA A 78 1.11 -0.64 9.09
CA ALA A 78 1.07 -1.17 7.73
C ALA A 78 0.52 -2.59 7.68
N PHE A 79 0.96 -3.47 8.59
CA PHE A 79 0.51 -4.85 8.67
C PHE A 79 -0.97 -4.95 9.03
N ALA A 80 -1.41 -4.31 10.12
CA ALA A 80 -2.80 -4.31 10.55
C ALA A 80 -3.75 -3.71 9.50
N ASN A 81 -3.36 -2.58 8.91
CA ASN A 81 -4.15 -1.92 7.87
C ASN A 81 -4.20 -2.74 6.56
N GLY A 82 -3.12 -3.43 6.22
CA GLY A 82 -3.08 -4.34 5.06
C GLY A 82 -4.02 -5.52 5.23
N THR A 83 -4.04 -6.12 6.43
CA THR A 83 -4.99 -7.18 6.77
C THR A 83 -6.42 -6.64 6.68
N ALA A 84 -6.71 -5.48 7.28
CA ALA A 84 -8.03 -4.87 7.21
C ALA A 84 -8.47 -4.55 5.77
N ALA A 85 -7.55 -4.09 4.91
CA ALA A 85 -7.84 -3.79 3.51
C ALA A 85 -8.20 -5.04 2.69
N HIS A 86 -7.75 -6.21 3.10
CA HIS A 86 -7.99 -7.48 2.39
C HIS A 86 -9.04 -8.40 3.06
N ALA A 87 -9.38 -8.16 4.32
CA ALA A 87 -10.22 -9.03 5.15
C ALA A 87 -11.57 -9.42 4.52
N MET A 88 -12.16 -8.55 3.72
CA MET A 88 -13.47 -8.78 3.09
C MET A 88 -13.38 -9.23 1.64
N ASP A 89 -12.18 -9.35 1.07
CA ASP A 89 -11.93 -9.66 -0.36
C ASP A 89 -12.66 -8.69 -1.32
N PHE A 90 -12.82 -7.42 -0.91
CA PHE A 90 -13.47 -6.34 -1.68
C PHE A 90 -12.47 -5.36 -2.27
N ASP A 91 -11.20 -5.54 -2.00
CA ASP A 91 -10.14 -4.68 -2.50
C ASP A 91 -9.94 -4.83 -4.01
N HIS A 92 -9.47 -3.74 -4.61
CA HIS A 92 -9.30 -3.59 -6.04
C HIS A 92 -8.55 -4.77 -6.67
N SER A 93 -9.19 -5.41 -7.65
CA SER A 93 -8.62 -6.53 -8.40
C SER A 93 -8.12 -6.10 -9.78
N PHE A 94 -6.93 -6.55 -10.17
CA PHE A 94 -6.33 -6.32 -11.49
C PHE A 94 -5.88 -7.64 -12.10
N THR A 95 -6.39 -7.97 -13.29
CA THR A 95 -6.29 -9.29 -13.94
C THR A 95 -4.89 -9.93 -13.92
N LEU A 96 -3.82 -9.12 -14.05
CA LEU A 96 -2.44 -9.61 -14.09
C LEU A 96 -1.72 -9.57 -12.75
N MET A 97 -2.29 -8.90 -11.74
CA MET A 97 -1.61 -8.62 -10.47
C MET A 97 -2.33 -9.15 -9.24
N GLY A 98 -3.54 -9.68 -9.38
CA GLY A 98 -4.41 -9.99 -8.25
C GLY A 98 -4.91 -8.70 -7.59
N GLN A 99 -4.74 -8.57 -6.28
CA GLN A 99 -5.21 -7.45 -5.48
C GLN A 99 -4.03 -6.59 -4.97
N PRO A 100 -3.47 -5.70 -5.81
CA PRO A 100 -2.22 -5.02 -5.52
C PRO A 100 -2.35 -3.84 -4.55
N THR A 101 -3.56 -3.30 -4.33
CA THR A 101 -3.76 -2.12 -3.48
C THR A 101 -3.62 -2.41 -2.00
N ALA A 102 -4.14 -3.54 -1.53
CA ALA A 102 -4.10 -3.92 -0.13
C ALA A 102 -2.67 -4.04 0.46
N PRO A 103 -1.66 -4.59 -0.22
CA PRO A 103 -0.30 -4.59 0.29
C PRO A 103 0.43 -3.26 0.10
N ILE A 104 0.12 -2.47 -0.94
CA ILE A 104 0.90 -1.28 -1.28
C ILE A 104 0.43 -0.04 -0.50
N ILE A 105 -0.87 0.24 -0.50
CA ILE A 105 -1.42 1.47 0.07
C ILE A 105 -1.19 1.56 1.58
N PRO A 106 -1.49 0.55 2.40
CA PRO A 106 -1.24 0.60 3.83
C PRO A 106 0.23 0.83 4.19
N ALA A 107 1.15 0.19 3.47
CA ALA A 107 2.59 0.38 3.67
C ALA A 107 3.03 1.82 3.32
N VAL A 108 2.58 2.36 2.18
CA VAL A 108 2.89 3.72 1.75
C VAL A 108 2.30 4.76 2.72
N PHE A 109 1.07 4.53 3.21
CA PHE A 109 0.44 5.45 4.16
C PHE A 109 1.12 5.43 5.53
N ALA A 110 1.37 4.25 6.08
CA ALA A 110 1.99 4.13 7.39
C ALA A 110 3.40 4.74 7.41
N LEU A 111 4.22 4.45 6.41
CA LEU A 111 5.53 5.08 6.27
C LEU A 111 5.40 6.58 5.97
N GLY A 112 4.45 6.98 5.14
CA GLY A 112 4.19 8.37 4.83
C GLY A 112 3.78 9.20 6.05
N GLU A 113 2.93 8.66 6.94
CA GLU A 113 2.59 9.31 8.22
C GLU A 113 3.82 9.48 9.10
N SER A 114 4.65 8.44 9.23
CA SER A 114 5.84 8.48 10.08
C SER A 114 6.89 9.51 9.60
N LEU A 115 6.91 9.78 8.29
CA LEU A 115 7.82 10.74 7.66
C LEU A 115 7.21 12.13 7.44
N GLY A 116 5.92 12.32 7.74
CA GLY A 116 5.21 13.57 7.44
C GLY A 116 5.08 13.84 5.94
N ALA A 117 4.94 12.79 5.13
CA ALA A 117 4.89 12.89 3.68
C ALA A 117 3.62 13.62 3.19
N SER A 118 3.77 14.42 2.15
CA SER A 118 2.65 15.06 1.47
C SER A 118 1.80 14.07 0.67
N GLY A 119 0.54 14.43 0.37
CA GLY A 119 -0.32 13.61 -0.49
C GLY A 119 0.25 13.37 -1.90
N ARG A 120 1.07 14.30 -2.42
CA ARG A 120 1.80 14.10 -3.69
C ARG A 120 2.82 12.97 -3.57
N GLN A 121 3.60 12.94 -2.50
CA GLN A 121 4.59 11.88 -2.23
C GLN A 121 3.92 10.52 -2.03
N ILE A 122 2.77 10.49 -1.36
CA ILE A 122 1.95 9.26 -1.24
C ILE A 122 1.52 8.75 -2.61
N LEU A 123 0.99 9.60 -3.49
CA LEU A 123 0.56 9.21 -4.83
C LEU A 123 1.74 8.79 -5.71
N GLU A 124 2.87 9.47 -5.62
CA GLU A 124 4.13 9.09 -6.31
C GLU A 124 4.59 7.69 -5.87
N ALA A 125 4.68 7.46 -4.56
CA ALA A 125 5.10 6.18 -4.00
C ALA A 125 4.15 5.04 -4.36
N TYR A 126 2.84 5.26 -4.23
CA TYR A 126 1.83 4.27 -4.61
C TYR A 126 1.90 3.92 -6.11
N THR A 127 1.91 4.92 -6.98
CA THR A 127 1.95 4.70 -8.44
C THR A 127 3.22 3.99 -8.86
N THR A 128 4.36 4.37 -8.28
CA THR A 128 5.65 3.73 -8.53
C THR A 128 5.64 2.27 -8.07
N GLY A 129 5.16 2.00 -6.86
CA GLY A 129 5.05 0.65 -6.31
C GLY A 129 4.11 -0.25 -7.14
N PHE A 130 2.98 0.30 -7.57
CA PHE A 130 2.03 -0.40 -8.45
C PHE A 130 2.67 -0.79 -9.77
N GLU A 131 3.40 0.12 -10.43
CA GLU A 131 4.08 -0.12 -11.69
C GLU A 131 5.20 -1.16 -11.56
N VAL A 132 6.00 -1.10 -10.49
CA VAL A 132 7.04 -2.11 -10.19
C VAL A 132 6.40 -3.48 -10.00
N THR A 133 5.34 -3.58 -9.22
CA THR A 133 4.61 -4.84 -8.98
C THR A 133 4.10 -5.44 -10.29
N GLY A 134 3.46 -4.62 -11.14
CA GLY A 134 2.94 -5.04 -12.44
C GLY A 134 4.02 -5.54 -13.38
N LYS A 135 5.12 -4.83 -13.50
CA LYS A 135 6.26 -5.23 -14.36
C LYS A 135 6.93 -6.51 -13.88
N THR A 136 7.12 -6.66 -12.58
CA THR A 136 7.69 -7.86 -11.98
C THR A 136 6.82 -9.08 -12.24
N ARG A 137 5.52 -8.92 -12.09
CA ARG A 137 4.53 -9.97 -12.34
C ARG A 137 4.51 -10.42 -13.81
N LEU A 138 4.48 -9.46 -14.74
CA LEU A 138 4.56 -9.72 -16.17
C LEU A 138 5.84 -10.43 -16.58
N PHE A 139 6.97 -10.06 -15.97
CA PHE A 139 8.24 -10.74 -16.19
C PHE A 139 8.19 -12.19 -15.72
N ALA A 140 7.69 -12.44 -14.50
CA ALA A 140 7.57 -13.79 -13.95
C ALA A 140 6.64 -14.67 -14.78
N ALA A 141 5.50 -14.15 -15.23
CA ALA A 141 4.57 -14.89 -16.09
C ALA A 141 5.19 -15.33 -17.43
N ARG A 142 6.05 -14.51 -18.03
CA ARG A 142 6.77 -14.83 -19.27
C ARG A 142 7.85 -15.92 -19.11
N GLN A 143 8.31 -16.16 -17.89
CA GLN A 143 9.30 -17.21 -17.60
C GLN A 143 8.64 -18.60 -17.43
N GLN A 144 7.33 -18.64 -17.24
CA GLN A 144 6.55 -19.86 -17.00
C GLN A 144 5.80 -20.35 -18.26
N ALA A 145 5.84 -19.59 -19.35
CA ALA A 145 5.24 -19.90 -20.64
C ALA A 145 6.27 -20.45 -21.62
#